data_359f46ec1357ec6599c9568a733fabba
#
_entry.id   359f46ec1357ec6599c9568a733fabba
#
_cell.length_a   1.000
_cell.length_b   1.000
_cell.length_c   1.000
_cell.angle_alpha   90.00
_cell.angle_beta   90.00
_cell.angle_gamma   90.00
#
_symmetry.space_group_name_H-M   'P 1'
#
loop_
_entity.id
_entity.type
_entity.pdbx_description
1 polymer ?
#
loop_
_entity_poly.entity_id
_entity_poly.type
_entity_poly.pdbx_seq_one_letter_code
_entity_poly.pdbx_strand_id
1 'polypeptide(L)'
;MDVMKKIFRYAALLVLLFCMGCSDWLDVRPKSQVKEDDLFTSESGFRDALIGIYALMGRADTYGGNSTMGFLDILSQTYSSVVYDYNKALVYDYQDETIKKVVDTLWSSNYYAIANCNYLLQNISKHGGVLSEKVRPLVEGEALALRAFLHFDLLRGFAPSYKMGANDPGIPYVKEATNQVVMRSTVAATLDLILGDLKKAQELLRPVDPIGPLFGEYEEEDEYSADDYVTDDGFWLYRKSRFNYYGVTALMARVYLYKEDMTNALACAEEVIHSGRFACVTDKILQDEPSKYTFVESVGRHEYITSLYVYDLKKGRSDLYFKDLATYACVVGEERKLGIFGGTGLDLDVR
;
A
#
# COMPACT_ATOMS: atom_id res chain seq x y z
N MET A 1 20.59 72.73 -17.32
CA MET A 1 20.20 72.04 -16.08
C MET A 1 18.90 71.25 -16.31
N ASP A 2 17.95 71.70 -17.12
CA ASP A 2 16.64 71.02 -17.33
C ASP A 2 16.70 69.73 -18.20
N VAL A 3 17.62 69.70 -19.15
CA VAL A 3 17.77 68.54 -20.05
C VAL A 3 18.27 67.31 -19.24
N MET A 4 19.23 67.47 -18.34
CA MET A 4 19.74 66.40 -17.48
C MET A 4 18.66 65.87 -16.51
N LYS A 5 17.80 66.73 -15.97
CA LYS A 5 16.68 66.32 -15.10
C LYS A 5 15.64 65.52 -15.89
N LYS A 6 15.39 65.85 -17.14
CA LYS A 6 14.49 65.07 -18.01
C LYS A 6 15.07 63.69 -18.33
N ILE A 7 16.35 63.61 -18.68
CA ILE A 7 17.04 62.36 -18.95
C ILE A 7 16.99 61.44 -17.69
N PHE A 8 17.25 61.98 -16.51
CA PHE A 8 17.19 61.21 -15.27
C PHE A 8 15.78 60.72 -14.94
N ARG A 9 14.75 61.50 -15.22
CA ARG A 9 13.35 61.09 -15.07
C ARG A 9 12.97 59.94 -16.03
N TYR A 10 13.38 60.01 -17.28
CA TYR A 10 13.12 58.94 -18.25
C TYR A 10 13.91 57.67 -17.93
N ALA A 11 15.17 57.80 -17.47
CA ALA A 11 15.96 56.66 -17.00
C ALA A 11 15.34 55.98 -15.77
N ALA A 12 14.87 56.78 -14.80
CA ALA A 12 14.18 56.25 -13.62
C ALA A 12 12.84 55.55 -13.99
N LEU A 13 12.09 56.12 -14.96
CA LEU A 13 10.85 55.47 -15.44
C LEU A 13 11.12 54.17 -16.18
N LEU A 14 12.20 54.09 -16.92
CA LEU A 14 12.63 52.89 -17.65
C LEU A 14 13.06 51.77 -16.67
N VAL A 15 13.77 52.11 -15.60
CA VAL A 15 14.16 51.17 -14.53
C VAL A 15 12.94 50.65 -13.79
N LEU A 16 11.94 51.52 -13.52
CA LEU A 16 10.67 51.11 -12.89
C LEU A 16 9.86 50.13 -13.78
N LEU A 17 9.89 50.29 -15.10
CA LEU A 17 9.26 49.37 -16.04
C LEU A 17 9.95 48.01 -16.11
N PHE A 18 11.27 47.93 -15.91
CA PHE A 18 12.01 46.68 -15.82
C PHE A 18 11.78 45.95 -14.50
N CYS A 19 11.38 46.62 -13.41
CA CYS A 19 11.06 46.00 -12.12
C CYS A 19 9.65 45.38 -12.08
N MET A 20 8.80 45.62 -13.08
CA MET A 20 7.50 44.95 -13.24
C MET A 20 7.62 43.66 -14.08
N GLY A 21 8.79 43.02 -14.09
CA GLY A 21 9.01 41.71 -14.70
C GLY A 21 8.13 40.64 -14.05
N CYS A 22 7.40 39.93 -14.88
CA CYS A 22 6.49 38.88 -14.53
C CYS A 22 7.13 37.88 -13.55
N SER A 23 6.63 37.79 -12.34
CA SER A 23 6.99 36.76 -11.35
C SER A 23 6.68 35.32 -11.87
N ASP A 24 5.75 35.21 -12.80
CA ASP A 24 5.33 33.92 -13.39
C ASP A 24 6.37 33.30 -14.35
N TRP A 25 7.32 34.07 -14.88
CA TRP A 25 8.36 33.53 -15.78
C TRP A 25 9.46 32.77 -15.03
N LEU A 26 9.66 33.06 -13.76
CA LEU A 26 10.64 32.38 -12.88
C LEU A 26 10.07 31.14 -12.16
N ASP A 27 8.76 30.92 -12.23
CA ASP A 27 8.08 29.76 -11.65
C ASP A 27 8.18 28.56 -12.61
N VAL A 28 9.40 28.18 -12.99
CA VAL A 28 9.66 26.96 -13.78
C VAL A 28 9.46 25.76 -12.88
N ARG A 29 8.25 25.18 -12.92
CA ARG A 29 7.92 23.94 -12.20
C ARG A 29 8.25 22.75 -13.08
N PRO A 30 8.83 21.69 -12.48
CA PRO A 30 8.86 20.41 -13.17
C PRO A 30 7.43 20.03 -13.56
N LYS A 31 7.20 19.65 -14.80
CA LYS A 31 5.87 19.24 -15.32
C LYS A 31 5.24 18.07 -14.55
N SER A 32 6.01 17.46 -13.65
CA SER A 32 5.62 16.33 -12.79
C SER A 32 5.12 16.71 -11.38
N GLN A 33 5.07 18.02 -11.04
CA GLN A 33 4.57 18.47 -9.73
C GLN A 33 3.26 19.23 -9.91
N VAL A 34 2.15 18.60 -9.50
CA VAL A 34 0.85 19.26 -9.38
C VAL A 34 0.84 20.03 -8.06
N LYS A 35 0.33 21.29 -8.08
CA LYS A 35 0.11 22.03 -6.83
C LYS A 35 -0.93 21.29 -5.99
N GLU A 36 -0.71 21.27 -4.69
CA GLU A 36 -1.66 20.76 -3.71
C GLU A 36 -3.06 21.33 -3.93
N ASP A 37 -3.14 22.66 -4.06
CA ASP A 37 -4.40 23.37 -4.26
C ASP A 37 -5.09 22.99 -5.58
N ASP A 38 -4.35 22.54 -6.58
CA ASP A 38 -4.88 22.14 -7.89
C ASP A 38 -5.30 20.66 -7.89
N LEU A 39 -4.64 19.80 -7.10
CA LEU A 39 -4.89 18.35 -7.08
C LEU A 39 -6.31 18.01 -6.60
N PHE A 40 -6.79 18.66 -5.54
CA PHE A 40 -8.07 18.35 -4.92
C PHE A 40 -9.25 19.21 -5.41
N THR A 41 -9.12 19.78 -6.60
CA THR A 41 -10.21 20.55 -7.27
C THR A 41 -11.13 19.69 -8.13
N SER A 42 -10.76 18.43 -8.39
CA SER A 42 -11.49 17.51 -9.23
C SER A 42 -11.52 16.10 -8.64
N GLU A 43 -12.51 15.30 -9.03
CA GLU A 43 -12.61 13.89 -8.63
C GLU A 43 -11.39 13.09 -9.10
N SER A 44 -10.87 13.34 -10.31
CA SER A 44 -9.67 12.67 -10.81
C SER A 44 -8.46 12.93 -9.92
N GLY A 45 -8.28 14.14 -9.40
CA GLY A 45 -7.16 14.45 -8.50
C GLY A 45 -7.20 13.66 -7.18
N PHE A 46 -8.38 13.40 -6.63
CA PHE A 46 -8.53 12.51 -5.48
C PHE A 46 -8.19 11.05 -5.80
N ARG A 47 -8.60 10.57 -6.98
CA ARG A 47 -8.26 9.23 -7.47
C ARG A 47 -6.76 9.10 -7.69
N ASP A 48 -6.12 10.09 -8.30
CA ASP A 48 -4.67 10.13 -8.55
C ASP A 48 -3.89 10.14 -7.22
N ALA A 49 -4.36 10.90 -6.23
CA ALA A 49 -3.76 10.91 -4.88
C ALA A 49 -3.84 9.52 -4.23
N LEU A 50 -4.97 8.82 -4.32
CA LEU A 50 -5.12 7.46 -3.82
C LEU A 50 -4.17 6.48 -4.53
N ILE A 51 -4.13 6.51 -5.86
CA ILE A 51 -3.22 5.66 -6.65
C ILE A 51 -1.76 5.98 -6.35
N GLY A 52 -1.44 7.26 -6.10
CA GLY A 52 -0.11 7.70 -5.65
C GLY A 52 0.33 7.03 -4.33
N ILE A 53 -0.59 6.78 -3.39
CA ILE A 53 -0.28 6.06 -2.15
C ILE A 53 0.07 4.59 -2.45
N TYR A 54 -0.69 3.91 -3.31
CA TYR A 54 -0.36 2.55 -3.75
C TYR A 54 0.99 2.50 -4.46
N ALA A 55 1.31 3.48 -5.29
CA ALA A 55 2.61 3.58 -5.97
C ALA A 55 3.77 3.77 -4.96
N LEU A 56 3.58 4.58 -3.91
CA LEU A 56 4.56 4.71 -2.81
C LEU A 56 4.78 3.36 -2.11
N MET A 57 3.71 2.61 -1.85
CA MET A 57 3.81 1.27 -1.26
C MET A 57 4.52 0.28 -2.17
N GLY A 58 4.37 0.40 -3.50
CA GLY A 58 5.05 -0.45 -4.48
C GLY A 58 6.56 -0.21 -4.61
N ARG A 59 7.15 0.71 -3.86
CA ARG A 59 8.58 0.99 -3.91
C ARG A 59 9.41 -0.14 -3.27
N ALA A 60 10.70 -0.13 -3.62
CA ALA A 60 11.68 -1.10 -3.13
C ALA A 60 11.86 -1.15 -1.63
N ASP A 61 11.82 0.01 -1.04
CA ASP A 61 12.01 0.24 0.38
C ASP A 61 10.78 -0.18 1.22
N THR A 62 9.67 -0.51 0.54
CA THR A 62 8.43 -0.98 1.14
C THR A 62 7.99 -2.33 0.51
N TYR A 63 6.73 -2.46 0.06
CA TYR A 63 6.16 -3.74 -0.38
C TYR A 63 6.66 -4.19 -1.76
N GLY A 64 7.31 -3.34 -2.54
CA GLY A 64 8.02 -3.76 -3.76
C GLY A 64 9.33 -4.50 -3.48
N GLY A 65 9.74 -4.65 -2.22
CA GLY A 65 10.99 -5.32 -1.86
C GLY A 65 11.12 -5.62 -0.37
N ASN A 66 11.54 -4.65 0.46
CA ASN A 66 11.94 -4.89 1.85
C ASN A 66 10.82 -5.39 2.77
N SER A 67 9.56 -4.99 2.55
CA SER A 67 8.39 -5.43 3.33
C SER A 67 7.82 -6.77 2.86
N THR A 68 8.41 -7.40 1.84
CA THR A 68 7.97 -8.68 1.26
C THR A 68 9.16 -9.64 1.13
N MET A 69 9.55 -9.97 -0.11
CA MET A 69 10.61 -10.93 -0.43
C MET A 69 12.02 -10.53 0.04
N GLY A 70 12.22 -9.30 0.49
CA GLY A 70 13.51 -8.78 0.94
C GLY A 70 13.70 -8.90 2.44
N PHE A 71 13.90 -7.75 3.12
CA PHE A 71 14.36 -7.70 4.50
C PHE A 71 13.48 -8.45 5.51
N LEU A 72 12.13 -8.35 5.42
CA LEU A 72 11.25 -9.04 6.37
C LEU A 72 11.29 -10.56 6.21
N ASP A 73 11.33 -11.07 4.98
CA ASP A 73 11.46 -12.52 4.74
C ASP A 73 12.82 -13.06 5.16
N ILE A 74 13.87 -12.24 5.07
CA ILE A 74 15.19 -12.58 5.61
C ILE A 74 15.16 -12.68 7.13
N LEU A 75 14.54 -11.70 7.81
CA LEU A 75 14.37 -11.72 9.27
C LEU A 75 13.52 -12.90 9.75
N SER A 76 12.53 -13.32 8.96
CA SER A 76 11.72 -14.52 9.26
C SER A 76 12.51 -15.82 9.08
N GLN A 77 13.78 -15.75 8.65
CA GLN A 77 14.62 -16.91 8.39
C GLN A 77 14.06 -17.82 7.28
N THR A 78 13.31 -17.26 6.33
CA THR A 78 12.78 -17.98 5.17
C THR A 78 13.92 -18.47 4.27
N TYR A 79 14.99 -17.70 4.15
CA TYR A 79 16.14 -18.03 3.31
C TYR A 79 17.30 -18.62 4.12
N SER A 80 18.04 -19.55 3.50
CA SER A 80 19.30 -20.11 4.02
C SER A 80 20.52 -19.32 3.56
N SER A 81 20.41 -18.59 2.46
CA SER A 81 21.38 -17.63 1.96
C SER A 81 20.66 -16.43 1.37
N VAL A 82 21.33 -15.29 1.33
CA VAL A 82 20.75 -14.00 0.88
C VAL A 82 21.78 -13.20 0.11
N VAL A 83 21.32 -12.17 -0.61
CA VAL A 83 22.20 -11.19 -1.24
C VAL A 83 23.15 -10.54 -0.22
N TYR A 84 24.36 -10.22 -0.65
CA TYR A 84 25.47 -9.80 0.22
C TYR A 84 25.08 -8.69 1.21
N ASP A 85 24.37 -7.68 0.75
CA ASP A 85 23.99 -6.51 1.55
C ASP A 85 23.05 -6.84 2.73
N TYR A 86 22.43 -8.03 2.71
CA TYR A 86 21.49 -8.48 3.74
C TYR A 86 22.03 -9.64 4.60
N ASN A 87 23.28 -10.07 4.42
CA ASN A 87 23.82 -11.20 5.18
C ASN A 87 23.84 -10.97 6.69
N LYS A 88 23.96 -9.71 7.12
CA LYS A 88 23.89 -9.30 8.52
C LYS A 88 22.50 -9.42 9.11
N ALA A 89 21.45 -9.31 8.30
CA ALA A 89 20.07 -9.51 8.73
C ALA A 89 19.80 -10.97 9.13
N LEU A 90 20.43 -11.94 8.48
CA LEU A 90 20.30 -13.37 8.83
C LEU A 90 20.74 -13.68 10.28
N VAL A 91 21.66 -12.90 10.82
CA VAL A 91 22.18 -13.05 12.18
C VAL A 91 21.68 -11.96 13.12
N TYR A 92 20.67 -11.21 12.68
CA TYR A 92 20.04 -10.11 13.46
C TYR A 92 21.03 -9.03 13.92
N ASP A 93 22.07 -8.76 13.13
CA ASP A 93 23.06 -7.71 13.43
C ASP A 93 22.49 -6.33 13.07
N TYR A 94 21.68 -5.78 13.98
CA TYR A 94 21.12 -4.44 13.85
C TYR A 94 22.13 -3.30 14.12
N GLN A 95 23.40 -3.63 14.41
CA GLN A 95 24.46 -2.61 14.54
C GLN A 95 25.15 -2.32 13.21
N ASP A 96 25.00 -3.19 12.22
CA ASP A 96 25.50 -2.97 10.87
C ASP A 96 24.85 -1.74 10.22
N GLU A 97 25.65 -0.89 9.58
CA GLU A 97 25.17 0.39 9.02
C GLU A 97 24.19 0.19 7.84
N THR A 98 24.37 -0.87 7.06
CA THR A 98 23.42 -1.20 5.96
C THR A 98 22.08 -1.61 6.53
N ILE A 99 22.07 -2.44 7.57
CA ILE A 99 20.84 -2.89 8.22
C ILE A 99 20.13 -1.75 8.93
N LYS A 100 20.86 -0.87 9.64
CA LYS A 100 20.29 0.36 10.22
C LYS A 100 19.58 1.19 9.16
N LYS A 101 20.26 1.44 8.03
CA LYS A 101 19.67 2.21 6.93
C LYS A 101 18.41 1.57 6.37
N VAL A 102 18.36 0.25 6.24
CA VAL A 102 17.17 -0.47 5.78
C VAL A 102 16.02 -0.29 6.77
N VAL A 103 16.28 -0.47 8.07
CA VAL A 103 15.29 -0.30 9.15
C VAL A 103 14.75 1.15 9.18
N ASP A 104 15.64 2.16 9.13
CA ASP A 104 15.26 3.58 9.12
C ASP A 104 14.43 3.93 7.87
N THR A 105 14.82 3.39 6.72
CA THR A 105 14.10 3.62 5.47
C THR A 105 12.72 2.96 5.51
N LEU A 106 12.62 1.73 6.02
CA LEU A 106 11.35 1.02 6.15
C LEU A 106 10.38 1.77 7.07
N TRP A 107 10.87 2.27 8.20
CA TRP A 107 10.10 3.11 9.10
C TRP A 107 9.62 4.40 8.41
N SER A 108 10.55 5.18 7.87
CA SER A 108 10.24 6.50 7.30
C SER A 108 9.36 6.42 6.05
N SER A 109 9.58 5.44 5.17
CA SER A 109 8.77 5.27 3.94
C SER A 109 7.33 4.86 4.25
N ASN A 110 7.12 4.00 5.26
CA ASN A 110 5.75 3.66 5.68
C ASN A 110 5.04 4.86 6.32
N TYR A 111 5.72 5.64 7.18
CA TYR A 111 5.12 6.87 7.73
C TYR A 111 4.91 7.95 6.66
N TYR A 112 5.73 8.00 5.62
CA TYR A 112 5.51 8.88 4.49
C TYR A 112 4.22 8.49 3.73
N ALA A 113 3.98 7.21 3.51
CA ALA A 113 2.72 6.72 2.93
C ALA A 113 1.52 7.02 3.84
N ILE A 114 1.65 6.83 5.17
CA ILE A 114 0.63 7.19 6.16
C ILE A 114 0.31 8.70 6.11
N ALA A 115 1.33 9.55 5.99
CA ALA A 115 1.13 10.99 5.87
C ALA A 115 0.31 11.35 4.62
N ASN A 116 0.55 10.66 3.50
CA ASN A 116 -0.25 10.83 2.28
C ASN A 116 -1.70 10.32 2.45
N CYS A 117 -1.93 9.21 3.18
CA CYS A 117 -3.29 8.79 3.55
C CYS A 117 -4.01 9.88 4.36
N ASN A 118 -3.33 10.42 5.38
CA ASN A 118 -3.91 11.48 6.22
C ASN A 118 -4.20 12.75 5.43
N TYR A 119 -3.32 13.10 4.52
CA TYR A 119 -3.47 14.24 3.65
C TYR A 119 -4.67 14.08 2.71
N LEU A 120 -4.83 12.92 2.10
CA LEU A 120 -6.00 12.58 1.28
C LEU A 120 -7.29 12.65 2.12
N LEU A 121 -7.33 12.02 3.30
CA LEU A 121 -8.50 12.03 4.19
C LEU A 121 -8.87 13.44 4.65
N GLN A 122 -7.88 14.29 4.95
CA GLN A 122 -8.11 15.69 5.32
C GLN A 122 -8.73 16.48 4.16
N ASN A 123 -8.26 16.24 2.93
CA ASN A 123 -8.81 16.92 1.75
C ASN A 123 -10.19 16.38 1.35
N ILE A 124 -10.51 15.10 1.57
CA ILE A 124 -11.87 14.59 1.45
C ILE A 124 -12.82 15.33 2.39
N SER A 125 -12.38 15.62 3.61
CA SER A 125 -13.19 16.39 4.58
C SER A 125 -13.40 17.84 4.14
N LYS A 126 -12.37 18.50 3.58
CA LYS A 126 -12.40 19.92 3.19
C LYS A 126 -13.03 20.17 1.82
N HIS A 127 -12.70 19.33 0.85
CA HIS A 127 -12.98 19.55 -0.58
C HIS A 127 -13.76 18.40 -1.23
N GLY A 128 -14.19 17.40 -0.46
CA GLY A 128 -14.88 16.21 -0.97
C GLY A 128 -16.24 16.44 -1.64
N GLY A 129 -16.70 17.71 -1.74
CA GLY A 129 -17.89 18.07 -2.48
C GLY A 129 -17.79 17.88 -4.00
N VAL A 130 -16.57 17.74 -4.54
CA VAL A 130 -16.32 17.42 -5.97
C VAL A 130 -16.38 15.93 -6.26
N LEU A 131 -16.40 15.08 -5.22
CA LEU A 131 -16.49 13.64 -5.34
C LEU A 131 -17.95 13.19 -5.52
N SER A 132 -18.19 12.30 -6.46
CA SER A 132 -19.49 11.66 -6.64
C SER A 132 -19.86 10.78 -5.43
N GLU A 133 -21.15 10.48 -5.31
CA GLU A 133 -21.68 9.68 -4.20
C GLU A 133 -21.05 8.28 -4.08
N LYS A 134 -20.64 7.70 -5.21
CA LYS A 134 -19.97 6.39 -5.24
C LYS A 134 -18.46 6.50 -4.98
N VAL A 135 -17.79 7.50 -5.55
CA VAL A 135 -16.32 7.63 -5.48
C VAL A 135 -15.87 8.10 -4.10
N ARG A 136 -16.61 9.01 -3.46
CA ARG A 136 -16.23 9.51 -2.14
C ARG A 136 -16.04 8.40 -1.10
N PRO A 137 -17.04 7.53 -0.83
CA PRO A 137 -16.88 6.46 0.16
C PRO A 137 -15.83 5.42 -0.27
N LEU A 138 -15.65 5.19 -1.57
CA LEU A 138 -14.61 4.29 -2.06
C LEU A 138 -13.21 4.82 -1.74
N VAL A 139 -12.90 6.06 -2.11
CA VAL A 139 -11.59 6.69 -1.88
C VAL A 139 -11.31 6.84 -0.39
N GLU A 140 -12.31 7.26 0.39
CA GLU A 140 -12.19 7.40 1.86
C GLU A 140 -11.95 6.04 2.52
N GLY A 141 -12.72 5.01 2.14
CA GLY A 141 -12.59 3.65 2.66
C GLY A 141 -11.21 3.03 2.34
N GLU A 142 -10.73 3.16 1.12
CA GLU A 142 -9.41 2.68 0.75
C GLU A 142 -8.28 3.43 1.49
N ALA A 143 -8.37 4.74 1.63
CA ALA A 143 -7.38 5.53 2.36
C ALA A 143 -7.30 5.14 3.85
N LEU A 144 -8.44 4.87 4.50
CA LEU A 144 -8.50 4.37 5.87
C LEU A 144 -7.90 2.96 5.98
N ALA A 145 -8.22 2.07 5.04
CA ALA A 145 -7.67 0.71 5.00
C ALA A 145 -6.15 0.71 4.82
N LEU A 146 -5.62 1.55 3.92
CA LEU A 146 -4.18 1.73 3.71
C LEU A 146 -3.50 2.26 4.97
N ARG A 147 -4.06 3.28 5.61
CA ARG A 147 -3.52 3.82 6.86
C ARG A 147 -3.46 2.77 7.96
N ALA A 148 -4.51 2.00 8.12
CA ALA A 148 -4.59 0.91 9.10
C ALA A 148 -3.58 -0.20 8.80
N PHE A 149 -3.47 -0.63 7.55
CA PHE A 149 -2.53 -1.66 7.10
C PHE A 149 -1.08 -1.27 7.38
N LEU A 150 -0.69 -0.05 6.99
CA LEU A 150 0.66 0.46 7.19
C LEU A 150 1.01 0.57 8.68
N HIS A 151 0.10 1.04 9.52
CA HIS A 151 0.31 1.07 10.97
C HIS A 151 0.37 -0.34 11.56
N PHE A 152 -0.42 -1.29 11.06
CA PHE A 152 -0.39 -2.66 11.55
C PHE A 152 0.97 -3.32 11.27
N ASP A 153 1.50 -3.14 10.08
CA ASP A 153 2.81 -3.69 9.72
C ASP A 153 3.95 -3.00 10.50
N LEU A 154 3.89 -1.68 10.69
CA LEU A 154 4.82 -0.98 11.57
C LEU A 154 4.73 -1.49 13.02
N LEU A 155 3.52 -1.70 13.54
CA LEU A 155 3.35 -2.23 14.90
C LEU A 155 3.99 -3.61 15.04
N ARG A 156 3.78 -4.50 14.07
CA ARG A 156 4.36 -5.85 14.06
C ARG A 156 5.89 -5.84 13.97
N GLY A 157 6.45 -4.89 13.23
CA GLY A 157 7.90 -4.78 13.02
C GLY A 157 8.65 -4.07 14.13
N PHE A 158 8.01 -3.13 14.86
CA PHE A 158 8.68 -2.19 15.74
C PHE A 158 8.17 -2.17 17.19
N ALA A 159 7.26 -3.06 17.55
CA ALA A 159 6.75 -3.20 18.92
C ALA A 159 6.70 -4.66 19.35
N PRO A 160 6.60 -4.96 20.65
CA PRO A 160 6.33 -6.31 21.10
C PRO A 160 5.03 -6.86 20.51
N SER A 161 4.94 -8.19 20.35
CA SER A 161 3.66 -8.79 19.97
C SER A 161 2.61 -8.58 21.07
N TYR A 162 1.32 -8.55 20.68
CA TYR A 162 0.23 -8.40 21.65
C TYR A 162 0.31 -9.42 22.78
N LYS A 163 0.61 -10.68 22.46
CA LYS A 163 0.77 -11.76 23.42
C LYS A 163 1.88 -11.53 24.45
N MET A 164 2.97 -10.84 24.03
CA MET A 164 4.13 -10.59 24.89
C MET A 164 3.99 -9.31 25.71
N GLY A 165 3.32 -8.28 25.16
CA GLY A 165 3.31 -6.97 25.77
C GLY A 165 2.16 -6.09 25.31
N ALA A 166 0.91 -6.50 25.56
CA ALA A 166 -0.28 -5.72 25.17
C ALA A 166 -0.29 -4.29 25.72
N ASN A 167 0.25 -4.10 26.93
CA ASN A 167 0.35 -2.81 27.61
C ASN A 167 1.68 -2.08 27.40
N ASP A 168 2.62 -2.70 26.69
CA ASP A 168 3.90 -2.10 26.37
C ASP A 168 3.75 -0.99 25.32
N PRO A 169 4.74 -0.09 25.20
CA PRO A 169 4.72 0.95 24.17
C PRO A 169 4.64 0.34 22.78
N GLY A 170 3.60 0.72 22.03
CA GLY A 170 3.44 0.43 20.62
C GLY A 170 4.16 1.47 19.74
N ILE A 171 3.48 1.91 18.70
CA ILE A 171 3.96 2.92 17.76
C ILE A 171 3.08 4.17 17.81
N PRO A 172 3.55 5.34 17.31
CA PRO A 172 2.67 6.49 17.07
C PRO A 172 1.59 6.14 16.05
N TYR A 173 0.30 6.25 16.42
CA TYR A 173 -0.80 6.13 15.46
C TYR A 173 -1.20 7.51 14.94
N VAL A 174 -0.75 7.86 13.74
CA VAL A 174 -0.90 9.20 13.17
C VAL A 174 -2.17 9.29 12.35
N LYS A 175 -3.14 10.09 12.80
CA LYS A 175 -4.47 10.26 12.16
C LYS A 175 -4.62 11.52 11.34
N GLU A 176 -3.69 12.45 11.47
CA GLU A 176 -3.77 13.78 10.86
C GLU A 176 -2.49 14.07 10.08
N ALA A 177 -2.61 14.88 9.04
CA ALA A 177 -1.45 15.46 8.37
C ALA A 177 -0.86 16.54 9.28
N THR A 178 0.18 16.18 10.04
CA THR A 178 0.79 17.05 11.05
C THR A 178 2.30 16.92 11.07
N ASN A 179 2.99 18.00 11.41
CA ASN A 179 4.43 18.03 11.73
C ASN A 179 4.69 17.93 13.25
N GLN A 180 3.64 17.78 14.06
CA GLN A 180 3.77 17.65 15.50
C GLN A 180 4.13 16.22 15.89
N VAL A 181 4.85 16.07 17.00
CA VAL A 181 5.19 14.77 17.56
C VAL A 181 3.93 14.08 18.08
N VAL A 182 3.65 12.90 17.54
CA VAL A 182 2.56 12.05 18.03
C VAL A 182 3.14 11.04 19.02
N MET A 183 2.57 11.01 20.22
CA MET A 183 3.01 10.08 21.27
C MET A 183 2.62 8.65 20.95
N ARG A 184 3.44 7.68 21.34
CA ARG A 184 3.14 6.27 21.24
C ARG A 184 1.99 5.89 22.18
N SER A 185 1.05 5.10 21.67
CA SER A 185 0.05 4.40 22.47
C SER A 185 0.60 3.03 22.91
N THR A 186 -0.14 2.29 23.74
CA THR A 186 0.18 0.88 23.99
C THR A 186 -0.10 0.04 22.76
N VAL A 187 0.46 -1.18 22.71
CA VAL A 187 0.19 -2.13 21.63
C VAL A 187 -1.31 -2.39 21.49
N ALA A 188 -2.00 -2.66 22.63
CA ALA A 188 -3.46 -2.85 22.63
C ALA A 188 -4.23 -1.66 22.09
N ALA A 189 -3.94 -0.45 22.58
CA ALA A 189 -4.60 0.77 22.12
C ALA A 189 -4.31 1.07 20.63
N THR A 190 -3.09 0.77 20.14
CA THR A 190 -2.76 0.92 18.73
C THR A 190 -3.59 -0.05 17.86
N LEU A 191 -3.77 -1.30 18.29
CA LEU A 191 -4.63 -2.26 17.58
C LEU A 191 -6.09 -1.83 17.56
N ASP A 192 -6.59 -1.21 18.64
CA ASP A 192 -7.96 -0.67 18.67
C ASP A 192 -8.14 0.49 17.68
N LEU A 193 -7.13 1.35 17.53
CA LEU A 193 -7.14 2.41 16.54
C LEU A 193 -7.10 1.88 15.11
N ILE A 194 -6.28 0.84 14.85
CA ILE A 194 -6.24 0.12 13.57
C ILE A 194 -7.61 -0.46 13.24
N LEU A 195 -8.22 -1.20 14.19
CA LEU A 195 -9.57 -1.77 14.00
C LEU A 195 -10.63 -0.71 13.80
N GLY A 196 -10.51 0.45 14.44
CA GLY A 196 -11.42 1.56 14.24
C GLY A 196 -11.41 2.07 12.79
N ASP A 197 -10.23 2.25 12.20
CA ASP A 197 -10.09 2.64 10.80
C ASP A 197 -10.61 1.54 9.85
N LEU A 198 -10.31 0.26 10.12
CA LEU A 198 -10.77 -0.84 9.27
C LEU A 198 -12.28 -1.02 9.29
N LYS A 199 -12.93 -0.90 10.46
CA LYS A 199 -14.40 -0.93 10.57
C LYS A 199 -15.03 0.18 9.75
N LYS A 200 -14.48 1.38 9.88
CA LYS A 200 -14.98 2.53 9.11
C LYS A 200 -14.76 2.35 7.60
N ALA A 201 -13.60 1.80 7.19
CA ALA A 201 -13.33 1.47 5.81
C ALA A 201 -14.33 0.43 5.26
N GLN A 202 -14.60 -0.64 6.01
CA GLN A 202 -15.57 -1.67 5.64
C GLN A 202 -16.99 -1.09 5.48
N GLU A 203 -17.43 -0.24 6.41
CA GLU A 203 -18.73 0.45 6.32
C GLU A 203 -18.84 1.29 5.05
N LEU A 204 -17.79 2.05 4.71
CA LEU A 204 -17.76 2.93 3.53
C LEU A 204 -17.74 2.15 2.22
N LEU A 205 -16.97 1.07 2.15
CA LEU A 205 -16.83 0.23 0.95
C LEU A 205 -18.07 -0.61 0.68
N ARG A 206 -18.78 -1.05 1.71
CA ARG A 206 -19.93 -1.97 1.58
C ARG A 206 -20.96 -1.55 0.54
N PRO A 207 -21.43 -0.29 0.48
CA PRO A 207 -22.47 0.14 -0.47
C PRO A 207 -21.97 0.44 -1.88
N VAL A 208 -20.66 0.53 -2.11
CA VAL A 208 -20.10 1.08 -3.35
C VAL A 208 -19.09 0.19 -4.05
N ASP A 209 -18.47 -0.75 -3.33
CA ASP A 209 -17.42 -1.58 -3.91
C ASP A 209 -18.02 -2.68 -4.81
N PRO A 210 -17.67 -2.73 -6.10
CA PRO A 210 -18.25 -3.71 -7.04
C PRO A 210 -18.03 -5.18 -6.64
N ILE A 211 -16.91 -5.49 -5.96
CA ILE A 211 -16.65 -6.83 -5.43
C ILE A 211 -17.35 -7.09 -4.09
N GLY A 212 -17.96 -6.08 -3.48
CA GLY A 212 -18.60 -6.14 -2.18
C GLY A 212 -19.88 -6.99 -2.14
N PRO A 213 -20.44 -7.18 -0.92
CA PRO A 213 -21.55 -8.13 -0.68
C PRO A 213 -22.89 -7.67 -1.25
N LEU A 214 -23.05 -6.42 -1.63
CA LEU A 214 -24.31 -5.89 -2.18
C LEU A 214 -24.39 -5.94 -3.71
N PHE A 215 -23.32 -6.41 -4.36
CA PHE A 215 -23.25 -6.49 -5.82
C PHE A 215 -23.34 -7.96 -6.28
N GLY A 216 -23.75 -8.16 -7.54
CA GLY A 216 -23.81 -9.47 -8.18
C GLY A 216 -22.42 -10.10 -8.40
N GLU A 217 -22.33 -11.09 -9.28
CA GLU A 217 -21.06 -11.69 -9.65
C GLU A 217 -20.14 -10.61 -10.23
N TYR A 218 -18.91 -10.55 -9.71
CA TYR A 218 -17.86 -9.70 -10.23
C TYR A 218 -16.91 -10.57 -11.04
N GLU A 219 -16.96 -10.46 -12.35
CA GLU A 219 -16.04 -11.14 -13.25
C GLU A 219 -15.03 -10.12 -13.79
N GLU A 220 -13.75 -10.35 -13.53
CA GLU A 220 -12.68 -9.46 -14.04
C GLU A 220 -12.60 -9.47 -15.59
N GLU A 221 -13.13 -10.51 -16.23
CA GLU A 221 -13.18 -10.63 -17.70
C GLU A 221 -14.33 -9.84 -18.33
N ASP A 222 -15.42 -9.61 -17.59
CA ASP A 222 -16.56 -8.80 -18.05
C ASP A 222 -16.39 -7.31 -17.69
N GLU A 223 -15.14 -6.84 -17.70
CA GLU A 223 -14.77 -5.44 -17.42
C GLU A 223 -15.60 -4.41 -18.21
N TYR A 224 -16.25 -4.83 -19.28
CA TYR A 224 -17.03 -3.98 -20.18
C TYR A 224 -18.55 -4.09 -19.98
N SER A 225 -19.05 -5.00 -19.15
CA SER A 225 -20.49 -5.24 -19.03
C SER A 225 -21.15 -4.57 -17.83
N ALA A 226 -20.38 -4.07 -16.87
CA ALA A 226 -20.94 -3.29 -15.76
C ALA A 226 -21.11 -1.82 -16.18
N ASP A 227 -22.10 -1.52 -16.99
CA ASP A 227 -22.41 -0.19 -17.55
C ASP A 227 -22.38 0.95 -16.50
N ASP A 228 -22.64 0.63 -15.22
CA ASP A 228 -22.64 1.59 -14.12
C ASP A 228 -21.24 1.94 -13.55
N TYR A 229 -20.20 1.17 -13.89
CA TYR A 229 -18.85 1.31 -13.31
C TYR A 229 -17.74 1.51 -14.34
N VAL A 230 -18.06 1.44 -15.62
CA VAL A 230 -17.08 1.71 -16.67
C VAL A 230 -16.84 3.21 -16.72
N THR A 231 -15.64 3.61 -16.33
CA THR A 231 -15.12 4.96 -16.55
C THR A 231 -13.99 4.87 -17.57
N ASP A 232 -13.82 5.92 -18.37
CA ASP A 232 -12.78 5.96 -19.42
C ASP A 232 -11.36 5.80 -18.87
N ASP A 233 -11.17 5.99 -17.53
CA ASP A 233 -9.88 5.91 -16.85
C ASP A 233 -9.61 4.57 -16.14
N GLY A 234 -10.53 3.59 -16.21
CA GLY A 234 -10.36 2.28 -15.60
C GLY A 234 -10.31 2.25 -14.06
N PHE A 235 -10.71 3.30 -13.37
CA PHE A 235 -10.60 3.40 -11.91
C PHE A 235 -11.38 2.31 -11.16
N TRP A 236 -12.49 1.86 -11.71
CA TRP A 236 -13.36 0.83 -11.13
C TRP A 236 -12.92 -0.60 -11.45
N LEU A 237 -11.95 -0.75 -12.36
CA LEU A 237 -11.40 -2.04 -12.75
C LEU A 237 -10.34 -2.53 -11.75
N TYR A 238 -9.97 -3.80 -11.83
CA TYR A 238 -8.88 -4.41 -11.05
C TYR A 238 -9.02 -4.21 -9.54
N ARG A 239 -10.25 -4.36 -9.02
CA ARG A 239 -10.52 -4.14 -7.58
C ARG A 239 -9.69 -5.04 -6.66
N LYS A 240 -9.25 -6.21 -7.11
CA LYS A 240 -8.34 -7.09 -6.37
C LYS A 240 -6.90 -6.57 -6.29
N SER A 241 -6.53 -5.60 -7.11
CA SER A 241 -5.21 -4.96 -7.06
C SER A 241 -5.15 -3.74 -6.12
N ARG A 242 -6.23 -3.49 -5.39
CA ARG A 242 -6.37 -2.44 -4.37
C ARG A 242 -7.18 -2.98 -3.20
N PHE A 243 -7.19 -2.25 -2.05
CA PHE A 243 -8.08 -2.61 -0.96
C PHE A 243 -9.55 -2.56 -1.41
N ASN A 244 -10.20 -3.70 -1.29
CA ASN A 244 -11.62 -3.87 -1.51
C ASN A 244 -12.31 -4.29 -0.21
N TYR A 245 -13.64 -4.36 -0.21
CA TYR A 245 -14.42 -4.73 0.96
C TYR A 245 -13.91 -6.01 1.67
N TYR A 246 -13.68 -7.07 0.91
CA TYR A 246 -13.19 -8.34 1.46
C TYR A 246 -11.72 -8.31 1.84
N GLY A 247 -10.90 -7.49 1.17
CA GLY A 247 -9.52 -7.25 1.57
C GLY A 247 -9.43 -6.57 2.94
N VAL A 248 -10.32 -5.60 3.21
CA VAL A 248 -10.46 -4.98 4.52
C VAL A 248 -10.95 -5.98 5.56
N THR A 249 -11.96 -6.80 5.25
CA THR A 249 -12.49 -7.84 6.14
C THR A 249 -11.43 -8.90 6.48
N ALA A 250 -10.66 -9.34 5.49
CA ALA A 250 -9.53 -10.26 5.69
C ALA A 250 -8.42 -9.65 6.57
N LEU A 251 -8.13 -8.36 6.37
CA LEU A 251 -7.18 -7.65 7.23
C LEU A 251 -7.71 -7.52 8.67
N MET A 252 -9.01 -7.26 8.87
CA MET A 252 -9.62 -7.30 10.20
C MET A 252 -9.45 -8.66 10.86
N ALA A 253 -9.67 -9.76 10.13
CA ALA A 253 -9.44 -11.12 10.66
C ALA A 253 -7.99 -11.28 11.15
N ARG A 254 -6.98 -10.82 10.38
CA ARG A 254 -5.57 -10.86 10.77
C ARG A 254 -5.28 -10.02 12.01
N VAL A 255 -5.84 -8.81 12.11
CA VAL A 255 -5.64 -7.91 13.27
C VAL A 255 -6.30 -8.49 14.51
N TYR A 256 -7.52 -9.04 14.42
CA TYR A 256 -8.19 -9.71 15.53
C TYR A 256 -7.42 -10.96 16.00
N LEU A 257 -6.93 -11.77 15.04
CA LEU A 257 -6.09 -12.93 15.37
C LEU A 257 -4.81 -12.50 16.11
N TYR A 258 -4.13 -11.44 15.63
CA TYR A 258 -2.95 -10.91 16.29
C TYR A 258 -3.25 -10.36 17.70
N LYS A 259 -4.46 -9.84 17.90
CA LYS A 259 -4.98 -9.35 19.19
C LYS A 259 -5.49 -10.47 20.10
N GLU A 260 -5.43 -11.73 19.66
CA GLU A 260 -5.98 -12.92 20.34
C GLU A 260 -7.52 -12.89 20.51
N ASP A 261 -8.23 -12.08 19.74
CA ASP A 261 -9.70 -12.05 19.66
C ASP A 261 -10.19 -13.06 18.61
N MET A 262 -10.21 -14.34 19.01
CA MET A 262 -10.54 -15.44 18.12
C MET A 262 -11.97 -15.39 17.59
N THR A 263 -12.90 -14.85 18.38
CA THR A 263 -14.32 -14.76 18.00
C THR A 263 -14.51 -13.83 16.81
N ASN A 264 -13.96 -12.62 16.88
CA ASN A 264 -14.05 -11.65 15.79
C ASN A 264 -13.15 -12.03 14.61
N ALA A 265 -12.00 -12.66 14.86
CA ALA A 265 -11.13 -13.18 13.79
C ALA A 265 -11.87 -14.23 12.96
N LEU A 266 -12.55 -15.20 13.62
CA LEU A 266 -13.33 -16.24 12.94
C LEU A 266 -14.49 -15.62 12.15
N ALA A 267 -15.28 -14.73 12.75
CA ALA A 267 -16.40 -14.09 12.07
C ALA A 267 -15.98 -13.36 10.78
N CYS A 268 -14.88 -12.58 10.83
CA CYS A 268 -14.36 -11.93 9.64
C CYS A 268 -13.83 -12.92 8.59
N ALA A 269 -13.16 -13.99 9.00
CA ALA A 269 -12.68 -15.01 8.06
C ALA A 269 -13.86 -15.75 7.39
N GLU A 270 -14.88 -16.14 8.15
CA GLU A 270 -16.08 -16.78 7.63
C GLU A 270 -16.85 -15.90 6.65
N GLU A 271 -16.92 -14.58 6.91
CA GLU A 271 -17.53 -13.63 5.98
C GLU A 271 -16.85 -13.64 4.60
N VAL A 272 -15.50 -13.70 4.57
CA VAL A 272 -14.75 -13.79 3.32
C VAL A 272 -14.96 -15.14 2.64
N ILE A 273 -14.84 -16.26 3.40
CA ILE A 273 -14.97 -17.63 2.87
C ILE A 273 -16.38 -17.87 2.30
N HIS A 274 -17.41 -17.47 3.04
CA HIS A 274 -18.80 -17.68 2.64
C HIS A 274 -19.30 -16.66 1.61
N SER A 275 -18.48 -15.70 1.21
CA SER A 275 -18.82 -14.72 0.17
C SER A 275 -19.04 -15.35 -1.21
N GLY A 276 -18.42 -16.50 -1.45
CA GLY A 276 -18.38 -17.14 -2.78
C GLY A 276 -17.53 -16.42 -3.82
N ARG A 277 -16.82 -15.35 -3.42
CA ARG A 277 -15.98 -14.52 -4.32
C ARG A 277 -14.59 -15.08 -4.56
N PHE A 278 -14.14 -15.93 -3.66
CA PHE A 278 -12.78 -16.47 -3.66
C PHE A 278 -12.85 -17.98 -3.45
N ALA A 279 -12.10 -18.70 -4.28
CA ALA A 279 -12.06 -20.15 -4.23
C ALA A 279 -10.61 -20.62 -4.28
N CYS A 280 -10.26 -21.61 -3.47
CA CYS A 280 -8.95 -22.25 -3.60
C CYS A 280 -8.84 -22.91 -4.97
N VAL A 281 -7.69 -22.74 -5.62
CA VAL A 281 -7.41 -23.40 -6.89
C VAL A 281 -7.30 -24.91 -6.66
N THR A 282 -8.09 -25.67 -7.38
CA THR A 282 -8.15 -27.12 -7.32
C THR A 282 -7.66 -27.74 -8.62
N ASP A 283 -7.29 -29.04 -8.59
CA ASP A 283 -6.92 -29.77 -9.80
C ASP A 283 -8.01 -29.69 -10.88
N LYS A 284 -9.28 -29.57 -10.48
CA LYS A 284 -10.41 -29.42 -11.41
C LYS A 284 -10.33 -28.08 -12.15
N ILE A 285 -10.08 -26.98 -11.43
CA ILE A 285 -9.91 -25.63 -12.05
C ILE A 285 -8.74 -25.66 -13.02
N LEU A 286 -7.61 -26.26 -12.63
CA LEU A 286 -6.43 -26.37 -13.49
C LEU A 286 -6.67 -27.26 -14.71
N GLN A 287 -7.54 -28.28 -14.61
CA GLN A 287 -7.92 -29.15 -15.73
C GLN A 287 -8.93 -28.51 -16.67
N ASP A 288 -9.87 -27.72 -16.14
CA ASP A 288 -10.90 -27.04 -16.91
C ASP A 288 -10.33 -25.83 -17.71
N GLU A 289 -9.21 -25.25 -17.24
CA GLU A 289 -8.56 -24.07 -17.86
C GLU A 289 -7.12 -24.33 -18.39
N PRO A 290 -6.72 -25.53 -18.85
CA PRO A 290 -5.31 -25.90 -19.03
C PRO A 290 -4.56 -25.14 -20.14
N SER A 291 -5.28 -24.45 -21.01
CA SER A 291 -4.69 -23.73 -22.16
C SER A 291 -4.77 -22.22 -22.05
N LYS A 292 -5.46 -21.70 -21.04
CA LYS A 292 -5.79 -20.28 -20.97
C LYS A 292 -4.91 -19.52 -19.98
N TYR A 293 -4.53 -20.16 -18.84
CA TYR A 293 -3.79 -19.51 -17.77
C TYR A 293 -2.68 -20.41 -17.21
N THR A 294 -1.58 -19.79 -16.75
CA THR A 294 -0.59 -20.45 -15.91
C THR A 294 -1.16 -20.71 -14.53
N PHE A 295 -0.56 -21.61 -13.74
CA PHE A 295 -0.93 -21.85 -12.34
C PHE A 295 -0.96 -20.52 -11.54
N VAL A 296 0.05 -19.66 -11.71
CA VAL A 296 0.15 -18.36 -11.01
C VAL A 296 -1.01 -17.43 -11.38
N GLU A 297 -1.40 -17.39 -12.65
CA GLU A 297 -2.55 -16.61 -13.11
C GLU A 297 -3.86 -17.16 -12.56
N SER A 298 -4.03 -18.48 -12.52
CA SER A 298 -5.22 -19.11 -11.93
C SER A 298 -5.33 -18.81 -10.43
N VAL A 299 -4.24 -18.89 -9.67
CA VAL A 299 -4.20 -18.48 -8.25
C VAL A 299 -4.59 -17.02 -8.09
N GLY A 300 -4.04 -16.11 -8.93
CA GLY A 300 -4.36 -14.68 -8.89
C GLY A 300 -5.83 -14.40 -9.12
N ARG A 301 -6.46 -15.13 -10.03
CA ARG A 301 -7.89 -14.96 -10.35
C ARG A 301 -8.82 -15.48 -9.24
N HIS A 302 -8.53 -16.62 -8.67
CA HIS A 302 -9.44 -17.33 -7.77
C HIS A 302 -9.15 -17.08 -6.28
N GLU A 303 -7.88 -17.06 -5.87
CA GLU A 303 -7.50 -17.02 -4.46
C GLU A 303 -7.21 -15.60 -3.93
N TYR A 304 -6.74 -14.67 -4.78
CA TYR A 304 -6.37 -13.34 -4.29
C TYR A 304 -7.59 -12.54 -3.86
N ILE A 305 -7.62 -12.19 -2.58
CA ILE A 305 -8.65 -11.33 -2.00
C ILE A 305 -8.32 -9.87 -2.32
N THR A 306 -7.08 -9.49 -2.08
CA THR A 306 -6.51 -8.19 -2.44
C THR A 306 -5.01 -8.35 -2.64
N SER A 307 -4.45 -7.55 -3.52
CA SER A 307 -3.02 -7.54 -3.82
C SER A 307 -2.54 -6.10 -3.98
N LEU A 308 -1.24 -5.93 -4.11
CA LEU A 308 -0.63 -4.66 -4.46
C LEU A 308 0.03 -4.81 -5.83
N TYR A 309 -0.42 -4.03 -6.80
CA TYR A 309 0.27 -3.97 -8.09
C TYR A 309 1.59 -3.22 -7.96
N VAL A 310 2.69 -3.88 -8.32
CA VAL A 310 4.03 -3.28 -8.33
C VAL A 310 4.55 -3.24 -9.76
N TYR A 311 4.64 -2.03 -10.31
CA TYR A 311 5.19 -1.84 -11.65
C TYR A 311 6.62 -2.34 -11.73
N ASP A 312 6.91 -3.10 -12.79
CA ASP A 312 8.25 -3.64 -13.10
C ASP A 312 8.88 -4.50 -11.96
N LEU A 313 8.02 -5.16 -11.15
CA LEU A 313 8.46 -6.02 -10.04
C LEU A 313 9.51 -7.05 -10.49
N LYS A 314 9.36 -7.64 -11.67
CA LYS A 314 10.26 -8.64 -12.19
C LYS A 314 11.67 -8.08 -12.43
N LYS A 315 11.80 -7.01 -13.20
CA LYS A 315 13.11 -6.43 -13.56
C LYS A 315 13.74 -5.68 -12.40
N GLY A 316 12.92 -4.97 -11.64
CA GLY A 316 13.42 -4.09 -10.61
C GLY A 316 13.74 -4.79 -9.29
N ARG A 317 13.13 -5.95 -9.00
CA ARG A 317 13.18 -6.55 -7.66
C ARG A 317 13.39 -8.06 -7.64
N SER A 318 12.51 -8.85 -8.29
CA SER A 318 12.67 -10.30 -8.25
C SER A 318 14.01 -10.74 -8.85
N ASP A 319 14.46 -10.06 -9.90
CA ASP A 319 15.77 -10.31 -10.47
C ASP A 319 16.90 -10.01 -9.48
N LEU A 320 16.79 -8.96 -8.67
CA LEU A 320 17.80 -8.64 -7.65
C LEU A 320 17.94 -9.75 -6.61
N TYR A 321 16.84 -10.35 -6.17
CA TYR A 321 16.84 -11.36 -5.11
C TYR A 321 17.01 -12.79 -5.63
N PHE A 322 16.61 -13.11 -6.86
CA PHE A 322 16.46 -14.50 -7.32
C PHE A 322 17.15 -14.84 -8.64
N LYS A 323 17.68 -13.88 -9.40
CA LYS A 323 18.20 -14.14 -10.74
C LYS A 323 19.56 -14.84 -10.78
N ASP A 324 20.45 -14.46 -9.88
CA ASP A 324 21.83 -14.98 -9.88
C ASP A 324 22.02 -16.01 -8.77
N LEU A 325 21.44 -17.20 -8.99
CA LEU A 325 21.48 -18.33 -8.05
C LEU A 325 22.90 -18.79 -7.69
N ALA A 326 23.91 -18.42 -8.47
CA ALA A 326 25.26 -18.94 -8.27
C ALA A 326 26.06 -18.20 -7.18
N THR A 327 25.73 -16.92 -6.89
CA THR A 327 26.63 -16.10 -6.07
C THR A 327 25.94 -15.26 -4.98
N TYR A 328 24.71 -14.77 -5.17
CA TYR A 328 24.11 -13.74 -4.29
C TYR A 328 22.58 -13.81 -4.19
N ALA A 329 21.94 -14.92 -4.49
CA ALA A 329 20.49 -15.02 -4.47
C ALA A 329 19.95 -15.43 -3.09
N CYS A 330 18.71 -14.99 -2.80
CA CYS A 330 17.95 -15.52 -1.68
C CYS A 330 17.50 -16.95 -2.02
N VAL A 331 17.98 -17.93 -1.27
CA VAL A 331 17.72 -19.36 -1.51
C VAL A 331 17.09 -20.01 -0.30
N VAL A 332 15.97 -20.69 -0.49
CA VAL A 332 15.38 -21.57 0.51
C VAL A 332 16.10 -22.91 0.46
N GLY A 333 16.94 -23.21 1.45
CA GLY A 333 17.68 -24.48 1.52
C GLY A 333 16.77 -25.69 1.72
N GLU A 334 17.23 -26.88 1.36
CA GLU A 334 16.45 -28.13 1.44
C GLU A 334 15.92 -28.43 2.84
N GLU A 335 16.72 -28.22 3.89
CA GLU A 335 16.26 -28.41 5.27
C GLU A 335 15.09 -27.50 5.63
N ARG A 336 15.08 -26.25 5.12
CA ARG A 336 13.98 -25.32 5.35
C ARG A 336 12.76 -25.67 4.51
N LYS A 337 12.93 -26.10 3.27
CA LYS A 337 11.83 -26.62 2.46
C LYS A 337 11.13 -27.79 3.20
N LEU A 338 11.92 -28.74 3.71
CA LEU A 338 11.40 -29.86 4.49
C LEU A 338 10.67 -29.39 5.76
N GLY A 339 11.18 -28.36 6.44
CA GLY A 339 10.54 -27.77 7.61
C GLY A 339 9.23 -27.01 7.32
N ILE A 340 9.15 -26.32 6.17
CA ILE A 340 7.99 -25.54 5.77
C ILE A 340 6.89 -26.44 5.18
N PHE A 341 7.23 -27.35 4.29
CA PHE A 341 6.29 -28.15 3.52
C PHE A 341 6.10 -29.59 4.04
N GLY A 342 6.85 -30.00 5.06
CA GLY A 342 6.72 -31.32 5.69
C GLY A 342 7.22 -32.47 4.81
N GLY A 343 8.39 -33.04 5.10
CA GLY A 343 8.92 -34.32 4.69
C GLY A 343 8.59 -34.81 3.28
N THR A 344 8.28 -35.99 3.01
CA THR A 344 8.25 -36.80 1.79
C THR A 344 7.27 -36.37 0.67
N GLY A 345 6.60 -35.25 0.76
CA GLY A 345 5.56 -34.80 -0.19
C GLY A 345 5.96 -33.65 -1.15
N LEU A 346 7.22 -33.18 -1.07
CA LEU A 346 7.67 -32.03 -1.88
C LEU A 346 7.57 -32.26 -3.41
N ASP A 347 7.73 -33.51 -3.85
CA ASP A 347 7.64 -33.87 -5.27
C ASP A 347 6.20 -33.90 -5.79
N LEU A 348 5.21 -33.81 -4.89
CA LEU A 348 3.79 -33.82 -5.21
C LEU A 348 3.12 -32.46 -4.93
N ASP A 349 3.83 -31.50 -4.31
CA ASP A 349 3.31 -30.15 -4.09
C ASP A 349 3.49 -29.32 -5.35
N VAL A 350 2.39 -29.11 -6.06
CA VAL A 350 2.33 -28.29 -7.30
C VAL A 350 2.20 -26.80 -7.02
N ARG A 351 2.25 -26.38 -5.75
CA ARG A 351 2.15 -24.96 -5.33
C ARG A 351 3.46 -24.20 -5.40
#